data_d1234d92b5cc61176ed9c6c70213ac71
#
_entry.id   d1234d92b5cc61176ed9c6c70213ac71
#
_cell.length_a   1.000
_cell.length_b   1.000
_cell.length_c   1.000
_cell.angle_alpha   90.00
_cell.angle_beta   90.00
_cell.angle_gamma   90.00
#
_symmetry.space_group_name_H-M   'P 1'
#
loop_
_entity.id
_entity.type
_entity.pdbx_description
1 polymer ?
#
loop_
_entity_poly.entity_id
_entity_poly.type
_entity_poly.pdbx_seq_one_letter_code
_entity_poly.pdbx_strand_id
1 'polypeptide(L)'
;IYENVQPGRTIQVWYTATPNTLDANTDDFADVTGLPDSCKDVVVLGASYKLLSYLDAGRINLSSAEADLNDSKIPSSAGVAASRYIFALYQQRLSEEALKLADKYPIRIHYTR
;
A
#
# COMPACT_ATOMS: atom_id res chain seq x y z
N ILE A 1 -32.30 4.20 14.54
CA ILE A 1 -32.55 5.53 15.15
C ILE A 1 -33.19 6.37 14.06
N TYR A 2 -34.49 6.60 14.21
CA TYR A 2 -35.25 7.46 13.28
C TYR A 2 -35.34 8.85 13.91
N GLU A 3 -34.38 9.71 13.63
CA GLU A 3 -34.58 11.13 13.88
C GLU A 3 -35.51 11.70 12.80
N ASN A 4 -36.44 12.53 13.23
CA ASN A 4 -37.35 13.24 12.35
C ASN A 4 -36.54 14.26 11.53
N VAL A 5 -36.00 13.83 10.39
CA VAL A 5 -35.26 14.71 9.50
C VAL A 5 -36.26 15.63 8.80
N GLN A 6 -36.17 16.93 9.07
CA GLN A 6 -36.98 17.91 8.38
C GLN A 6 -36.73 17.90 6.88
N PRO A 7 -37.75 17.88 6.03
CA PRO A 7 -37.56 17.94 4.57
C PRO A 7 -36.76 19.19 4.17
N GLY A 8 -35.79 19.02 3.25
CA GLY A 8 -34.96 20.11 2.75
C GLY A 8 -33.60 20.29 3.45
N ARG A 9 -33.26 19.48 4.43
CA ARG A 9 -31.90 19.44 5.00
C ARG A 9 -30.98 18.52 4.19
N THR A 10 -29.76 18.98 3.91
CA THR A 10 -28.71 18.18 3.28
C THR A 10 -28.12 17.23 4.31
N ILE A 11 -28.12 15.94 4.04
CA ILE A 11 -27.44 14.92 4.84
C ILE A 11 -26.08 14.67 4.21
N GLN A 12 -25.01 14.89 4.97
CA GLN A 12 -23.67 14.56 4.54
C GLN A 12 -23.29 13.21 5.16
N VAL A 13 -23.02 12.22 4.29
CA VAL A 13 -22.63 10.88 4.72
C VAL A 13 -21.16 10.67 4.39
N TRP A 14 -20.37 10.33 5.41
CA TRP A 14 -18.98 9.96 5.27
C TRP A 14 -18.87 8.44 5.36
N TYR A 15 -18.27 7.83 4.37
CA TYR A 15 -18.08 6.39 4.34
C TYR A 15 -16.69 6.03 3.84
N THR A 16 -16.21 4.83 4.20
CA THR A 16 -14.97 4.28 3.67
C THR A 16 -15.26 3.49 2.41
N ALA A 17 -14.49 3.74 1.37
CA ALA A 17 -14.55 3.00 0.10
C ALA A 17 -13.15 2.53 -0.28
N THR A 18 -13.07 1.48 -1.09
CA THR A 18 -11.81 1.09 -1.73
C THR A 18 -11.39 2.15 -2.74
N PRO A 19 -10.10 2.49 -2.83
CA PRO A 19 -9.61 3.38 -3.87
C PRO A 19 -9.95 2.86 -5.27
N ASN A 20 -10.18 3.76 -6.21
CA ASN A 20 -10.32 3.38 -7.61
C ASN A 20 -8.99 2.87 -8.17
N THR A 21 -9.06 2.00 -9.17
CA THR A 21 -7.89 1.48 -9.88
C THR A 21 -7.38 2.48 -10.90
N LEU A 22 -6.07 2.50 -11.11
CA LEU A 22 -5.42 3.24 -12.19
C LEU A 22 -5.43 2.36 -13.44
N ASP A 23 -6.09 2.79 -14.49
CA ASP A 23 -6.28 1.99 -15.71
C ASP A 23 -5.41 2.50 -16.87
N ALA A 24 -5.01 3.76 -16.87
CA ALA A 24 -4.18 4.37 -17.90
C ALA A 24 -2.89 4.98 -17.34
N ASN A 25 -1.84 5.00 -18.18
CA ASN A 25 -0.56 5.61 -17.82
C ASN A 25 -0.63 7.15 -17.64
N THR A 26 -1.74 7.74 -18.08
CA THR A 26 -2.01 9.18 -17.98
C THR A 26 -2.82 9.55 -16.76
N ASP A 27 -3.29 8.57 -16.00
CA ASP A 27 -4.12 8.79 -14.83
C ASP A 27 -3.31 9.47 -13.70
N ASP A 28 -3.87 10.53 -13.15
CA ASP A 28 -3.30 11.13 -11.95
C ASP A 28 -3.68 10.30 -10.72
N PHE A 29 -2.67 9.98 -9.91
CA PHE A 29 -2.85 9.11 -8.75
C PHE A 29 -3.85 9.70 -7.74
N ALA A 30 -3.73 10.97 -7.42
CA ALA A 30 -4.57 11.59 -6.39
C ALA A 30 -6.01 11.75 -6.87
N ASP A 31 -6.20 12.15 -8.14
CA ASP A 31 -7.52 12.38 -8.71
C ASP A 31 -8.32 11.08 -8.87
N VAL A 32 -7.67 10.01 -9.33
CA VAL A 32 -8.34 8.73 -9.58
C VAL A 32 -8.57 7.94 -8.30
N THR A 33 -7.54 7.81 -7.46
CA THR A 33 -7.65 6.99 -6.25
C THR A 33 -8.29 7.70 -5.06
N GLY A 34 -8.29 9.04 -5.07
CA GLY A 34 -8.69 9.87 -3.93
C GLY A 34 -7.69 9.88 -2.77
N LEU A 35 -6.52 9.23 -2.93
CA LEU A 35 -5.45 9.21 -1.95
C LEU A 35 -4.48 10.38 -2.19
N PRO A 36 -3.88 10.97 -1.14
CA PRO A 36 -2.90 12.01 -1.33
C PRO A 36 -1.63 11.49 -2.01
N ASP A 37 -0.93 12.36 -2.72
CA ASP A 37 0.33 12.05 -3.41
C ASP A 37 1.41 11.46 -2.48
N SER A 38 1.36 11.77 -1.20
CA SER A 38 2.26 11.19 -0.20
C SER A 38 2.11 9.68 -0.04
N CYS A 39 1.04 9.08 -0.56
CA CYS A 39 0.85 7.63 -0.56
C CYS A 39 1.53 6.92 -1.74
N LYS A 40 2.05 7.66 -2.73
CA LYS A 40 2.71 7.08 -3.91
C LYS A 40 3.90 6.20 -3.54
N ASP A 41 4.70 6.63 -2.58
CA ASP A 41 5.87 5.87 -2.10
C ASP A 41 5.47 4.56 -1.42
N VAL A 42 4.33 4.53 -0.71
CA VAL A 42 3.79 3.30 -0.10
C VAL A 42 3.46 2.27 -1.19
N VAL A 43 2.85 2.69 -2.30
CA VAL A 43 2.54 1.79 -3.43
C VAL A 43 3.82 1.27 -4.07
N VAL A 44 4.81 2.14 -4.30
CA VAL A 44 6.11 1.77 -4.88
C VAL A 44 6.85 0.79 -3.99
N LEU A 45 6.92 1.03 -2.68
CA LEU A 45 7.55 0.12 -1.72
C LEU A 45 6.82 -1.23 -1.67
N GLY A 46 5.48 -1.22 -1.70
CA GLY A 46 4.64 -2.41 -1.75
C GLY A 46 4.88 -3.26 -3.00
N ALA A 47 5.02 -2.64 -4.16
CA ALA A 47 5.38 -3.32 -5.40
C ALA A 47 6.81 -3.86 -5.36
N SER A 48 7.75 -3.05 -4.88
CA SER A 48 9.18 -3.39 -4.86
C SER A 48 9.48 -4.62 -4.00
N TYR A 49 8.94 -4.73 -2.79
CA TYR A 49 9.21 -5.91 -1.96
C TYR A 49 8.63 -7.19 -2.56
N LYS A 50 7.48 -7.11 -3.23
CA LYS A 50 6.88 -8.25 -3.93
C LYS A 50 7.74 -8.69 -5.11
N LEU A 51 8.17 -7.74 -5.95
CA LEU A 51 9.02 -8.03 -7.10
C LEU A 51 10.34 -8.67 -6.68
N LEU A 52 11.00 -8.17 -5.64
CA LEU A 52 12.24 -8.74 -5.12
C LEU A 52 12.04 -10.18 -4.63
N SER A 53 10.92 -10.46 -3.98
CA SER A 53 10.59 -11.82 -3.52
C SER A 53 10.44 -12.79 -4.70
N TYR A 54 9.84 -12.35 -5.81
CA TYR A 54 9.71 -13.18 -7.02
C TYR A 54 11.05 -13.39 -7.73
N LEU A 55 11.90 -12.36 -7.80
CA LEU A 55 13.22 -12.47 -8.40
C LEU A 55 14.11 -13.48 -7.69
N ASP A 56 14.04 -13.52 -6.37
CA ASP A 56 14.81 -14.47 -5.56
C ASP A 56 14.30 -15.91 -5.74
N ALA A 57 13.01 -16.12 -5.85
CA ALA A 57 12.42 -17.43 -6.13
C ALA A 57 12.90 -17.99 -7.47
N GLY A 58 13.00 -17.14 -8.50
CA GLY A 58 13.58 -17.52 -9.81
C GLY A 58 15.06 -17.89 -9.72
N ARG A 59 15.85 -17.17 -8.92
CA ARG A 59 17.28 -17.42 -8.72
C ARG A 59 17.56 -18.73 -7.98
N ILE A 60 16.77 -19.06 -6.97
CA ILE A 60 16.90 -20.32 -6.22
C ILE A 60 16.76 -21.52 -7.16
N ASN A 61 15.83 -21.47 -8.10
CA ASN A 61 15.66 -22.52 -9.10
C ASN A 61 16.83 -22.61 -10.10
N LEU A 62 17.40 -21.48 -10.48
CA LEU A 62 18.59 -21.46 -11.35
C LEU A 62 19.84 -21.93 -10.61
N SER A 63 20.06 -21.52 -9.38
CA SER A 63 21.21 -21.93 -8.56
C SER A 63 21.24 -23.43 -8.29
N SER A 64 20.10 -24.07 -8.18
CA SER A 64 20.06 -25.54 -8.03
C SER A 64 20.43 -26.28 -9.32
N ALA A 65 20.29 -25.65 -10.49
CA ALA A 65 20.69 -26.21 -11.79
C ALA A 65 22.14 -25.89 -12.16
N GLU A 66 22.71 -24.80 -11.62
CA GLU A 66 24.06 -24.30 -11.92
C GLU A 66 25.06 -24.47 -10.77
N ALA A 67 24.73 -25.29 -9.76
CA ALA A 67 25.52 -25.43 -8.53
C ALA A 67 27.01 -25.83 -8.75
N ASP A 68 27.38 -26.14 -9.96
CA ASP A 68 28.76 -26.61 -10.31
C ASP A 68 29.62 -25.52 -11.02
N LEU A 69 29.11 -24.35 -11.34
CA LEU A 69 29.80 -23.43 -12.22
C LEU A 69 30.08 -22.03 -11.73
N ASN A 70 29.66 -21.61 -10.55
CA ASN A 70 29.88 -20.23 -10.18
C ASN A 70 30.05 -19.99 -8.68
N ASP A 71 31.25 -19.58 -8.36
CA ASP A 71 31.65 -18.85 -7.17
C ASP A 71 30.87 -17.52 -7.13
N SER A 72 29.60 -17.58 -6.71
CA SER A 72 28.69 -16.45 -6.79
C SER A 72 29.05 -15.41 -5.74
N LYS A 73 29.62 -14.31 -6.20
CA LYS A 73 29.94 -13.11 -5.40
C LYS A 73 28.71 -12.47 -4.70
N ILE A 74 27.52 -12.95 -4.94
CA ILE A 74 26.29 -12.47 -4.33
C ILE A 74 25.68 -13.61 -3.52
N PRO A 75 25.62 -13.50 -2.18
CA PRO A 75 25.02 -14.53 -1.36
C PRO A 75 23.54 -14.71 -1.75
N SER A 76 23.11 -15.97 -1.82
CA SER A 76 21.72 -16.34 -2.18
C SER A 76 20.64 -15.74 -1.27
N SER A 77 21.02 -15.24 -0.09
CA SER A 77 20.14 -14.56 0.86
C SER A 77 20.03 -13.04 0.68
N ALA A 78 20.77 -12.45 -0.24
CA ALA A 78 20.81 -10.99 -0.40
C ALA A 78 19.47 -10.40 -0.83
N GLY A 79 18.77 -11.07 -1.73
CA GLY A 79 17.43 -10.64 -2.17
C GLY A 79 16.38 -10.78 -1.08
N VAL A 80 16.44 -11.86 -0.28
CA VAL A 80 15.56 -12.04 0.88
C VAL A 80 15.79 -10.95 1.93
N ALA A 81 17.06 -10.62 2.21
CA ALA A 81 17.39 -9.55 3.15
C ALA A 81 16.91 -8.18 2.64
N ALA A 82 17.13 -7.88 1.36
CA ALA A 82 16.64 -6.66 0.73
C ALA A 82 15.11 -6.57 0.72
N SER A 83 14.42 -7.67 0.39
CA SER A 83 12.96 -7.75 0.43
C SER A 83 12.41 -7.49 1.84
N ARG A 84 13.00 -8.08 2.88
CA ARG A 84 12.62 -7.85 4.27
C ARG A 84 12.82 -6.40 4.70
N TYR A 85 13.92 -5.80 4.30
CA TYR A 85 14.19 -4.39 4.60
C TYR A 85 13.15 -3.47 3.94
N ILE A 86 12.86 -3.67 2.66
CA ILE A 86 11.85 -2.87 1.95
C ILE A 86 10.45 -3.13 2.52
N PHE A 87 10.15 -4.35 2.95
CA PHE A 87 8.89 -4.65 3.63
C PHE A 87 8.75 -3.90 4.96
N ALA A 88 9.83 -3.80 5.74
CA ALA A 88 9.82 -3.02 6.98
C ALA A 88 9.57 -1.52 6.72
N LEU A 89 10.24 -0.95 5.69
CA LEU A 89 9.98 0.43 5.26
C LEU A 89 8.54 0.62 4.77
N TYR A 90 8.01 -0.33 4.01
CA TYR A 90 6.61 -0.32 3.57
C TYR A 90 5.65 -0.27 4.75
N GLN A 91 5.85 -1.11 5.76
CA GLN A 91 5.01 -1.15 6.96
C GLN A 91 5.08 0.16 7.74
N GLN A 92 6.27 0.72 7.91
CA GLN A 92 6.46 2.01 8.56
C GLN A 92 5.71 3.12 7.81
N ARG A 93 5.94 3.26 6.52
CA ARG A 93 5.30 4.30 5.69
C ARG A 93 3.78 4.14 5.64
N LEU A 94 3.29 2.90 5.53
CA LEU A 94 1.86 2.61 5.57
C LEU A 94 1.23 3.08 6.89
N SER A 95 1.88 2.83 8.01
CA SER A 95 1.40 3.27 9.33
C SER A 95 1.38 4.80 9.45
N GLU A 96 2.43 5.48 8.97
CA GLU A 96 2.51 6.94 8.98
C GLU A 96 1.37 7.59 8.15
N GLU A 97 1.14 7.08 6.93
CA GLU A 97 0.07 7.61 6.07
C GLU A 97 -1.32 7.27 6.61
N ALA A 98 -1.51 6.08 7.19
CA ALA A 98 -2.76 5.71 7.85
C ALA A 98 -3.08 6.65 9.02
N LEU A 99 -2.10 7.01 9.84
CA LEU A 99 -2.28 7.98 10.93
C LEU A 99 -2.64 9.38 10.41
N LYS A 100 -1.96 9.85 9.36
CA LYS A 100 -2.29 11.14 8.73
C LYS A 100 -3.72 11.18 8.18
N LEU A 101 -4.16 10.09 7.53
CA LEU A 101 -5.51 9.99 7.00
C LEU A 101 -6.55 9.92 8.13
N ALA A 102 -6.27 9.19 9.21
CA ALA A 102 -7.15 9.11 10.38
C ALA A 102 -7.30 10.48 11.06
N ASP A 103 -6.22 11.27 11.12
CA ASP A 103 -6.23 12.61 11.69
C ASP A 103 -7.00 13.60 10.79
N LYS A 104 -6.83 13.48 9.47
CA LYS A 104 -7.53 14.31 8.48
C LYS A 104 -9.04 14.02 8.42
N TYR A 105 -9.43 12.75 8.63
CA TYR A 105 -10.82 12.29 8.55
C TYR A 105 -11.26 11.62 9.85
N PRO A 106 -11.37 12.37 10.95
CA PRO A 106 -11.77 11.79 12.24
C PRO A 106 -13.21 11.28 12.17
N ILE A 107 -13.42 10.03 12.55
CA ILE A 107 -14.76 9.46 12.70
C ILE A 107 -15.37 10.02 13.96
N ARG A 108 -16.34 10.93 13.84
CA ARG A 108 -17.10 11.45 14.96
C ARG A 108 -18.46 10.77 15.01
N ILE A 109 -18.66 9.91 15.98
CA ILE A 109 -19.98 9.32 16.25
C ILE A 109 -20.64 10.17 17.33
N HIS A 110 -21.69 10.91 16.97
CA HIS A 110 -22.51 11.64 17.91
C HIS A 110 -23.71 10.76 18.31
N TYR A 111 -23.74 10.36 19.57
CA TYR A 111 -24.94 9.78 20.16
C TYR A 111 -25.69 10.90 20.87
N THR A 112 -26.81 11.33 20.32
CA THR A 112 -27.81 12.13 21.07
C THR A 112 -28.71 11.16 21.81
N ARG A 113 -28.76 11.33 23.12
CA ARG A 113 -29.78 10.68 23.97
C ARG A 113 -31.11 11.42 23.88
#